data_b417fce97ce8a13c4ade8af2ab061777
#
_entry.id   b417fce97ce8a13c4ade8af2ab061777
#
_cell.length_a   1.000
_cell.length_b   1.000
_cell.length_c   1.000
_cell.angle_alpha   90.00
_cell.angle_beta   90.00
_cell.angle_gamma   90.00
#
_symmetry.space_group_name_H-M   'P 1'
#
loop_
_entity.id
_entity.type
_entity.pdbx_description
1 polymer ?
#
loop_
_entity_poly.entity_id
_entity_poly.type
_entity_poly.pdbx_seq_one_letter_code
_entity_poly.pdbx_strand_id
1 'polypeptide(L)'
;MTQLAQAASTPNEYAELEERQNALRRCLGSWAEARNLYIPLTSEQAIDLSNEPSNAADRLPEAAPLRLPSSLPALHESCPFNLADVELRFRLAQAEDALSELRRLLRATMSLRHYKSKQVGASQRGGTRARALISRFQDKVNRCIGRYRSARIALLSLDAKGKWQLQLQELSEKDAQAPGRHDDESEGNRELSWIWRVIQPTQMESNLELEPSDPLSKEELNNCK
;
A
#
# COMPACT_ATOMS: atom_id res chain seq x y z
N MET A 1 -8.16 -9.37 -5.50
CA MET A 1 -8.04 -10.14 -6.76
C MET A 1 -9.16 -11.17 -6.90
N THR A 2 -9.63 -11.78 -5.83
CA THR A 2 -10.83 -12.66 -5.81
C THR A 2 -12.10 -12.02 -6.40
N GLN A 3 -12.20 -10.69 -6.42
CA GLN A 3 -13.32 -9.98 -7.04
C GLN A 3 -13.33 -10.04 -8.59
N LEU A 4 -12.18 -10.24 -9.23
CA LEU A 4 -12.12 -10.35 -10.70
C LEU A 4 -12.66 -11.69 -11.19
N ALA A 5 -12.43 -12.78 -10.45
CA ALA A 5 -12.95 -14.10 -10.79
C ALA A 5 -14.48 -14.16 -10.65
N GLN A 6 -15.06 -13.39 -9.73
CA GLN A 6 -16.51 -13.28 -9.54
C GLN A 6 -17.18 -12.31 -10.53
N ALA A 7 -16.40 -11.48 -11.23
CA ALA A 7 -16.90 -10.47 -12.16
C ALA A 7 -16.80 -10.87 -13.63
N ALA A 8 -16.08 -11.95 -13.95
CA ALA A 8 -16.00 -12.46 -15.32
C ALA A 8 -17.37 -13.04 -15.72
N SER A 9 -17.99 -12.46 -16.72
CA SER A 9 -19.32 -12.84 -17.18
C SER A 9 -19.34 -13.36 -18.62
N THR A 10 -18.25 -13.14 -19.36
CA THR A 10 -18.13 -13.58 -20.75
C THR A 10 -17.01 -14.60 -20.93
N PRO A 11 -17.12 -15.54 -21.92
CA PRO A 11 -16.07 -16.52 -22.19
C PRO A 11 -14.69 -15.88 -22.44
N ASN A 12 -14.68 -14.68 -23.03
CA ASN A 12 -13.44 -13.96 -23.33
C ASN A 12 -12.76 -13.44 -22.04
N GLU A 13 -13.55 -12.94 -21.08
CA GLU A 13 -13.05 -12.52 -19.76
C GLU A 13 -12.49 -13.71 -18.97
N TYR A 14 -13.10 -14.87 -19.06
CA TYR A 14 -12.57 -16.10 -18.44
C TYR A 14 -11.23 -16.53 -19.05
N ALA A 15 -11.11 -16.49 -20.38
CA ALA A 15 -9.86 -16.82 -21.08
C ALA A 15 -8.75 -15.83 -20.71
N GLU A 16 -9.02 -14.54 -20.66
CA GLU A 16 -8.06 -13.53 -20.24
C GLU A 16 -7.63 -13.70 -18.77
N LEU A 17 -8.56 -14.06 -17.89
CA LEU A 17 -8.25 -14.34 -16.49
C LEU A 17 -7.34 -15.56 -16.36
N GLU A 18 -7.65 -16.64 -17.08
CA GLU A 18 -6.84 -17.87 -17.08
C GLU A 18 -5.42 -17.63 -17.62
N GLU A 19 -5.29 -16.85 -18.68
CA GLU A 19 -3.98 -16.45 -19.21
C GLU A 19 -3.14 -15.69 -18.17
N ARG A 20 -3.76 -14.73 -17.48
CA ARG A 20 -3.10 -13.98 -16.39
C ARG A 20 -2.71 -14.90 -15.22
N GLN A 21 -3.56 -15.86 -14.86
CA GLN A 21 -3.26 -16.85 -13.83
C GLN A 21 -2.10 -17.77 -14.24
N ASN A 22 -2.07 -18.18 -15.50
CA ASN A 22 -0.98 -19.00 -16.02
C ASN A 22 0.35 -18.24 -16.08
N ALA A 23 0.32 -16.95 -16.41
CA ALA A 23 1.48 -16.08 -16.32
C ALA A 23 1.98 -15.96 -14.87
N LEU A 24 1.07 -15.76 -13.92
CA LEU A 24 1.40 -15.69 -12.49
C LEU A 24 1.97 -17.01 -11.97
N ARG A 25 1.42 -18.17 -12.36
CA ARG A 25 1.98 -19.49 -11.99
C ARG A 25 3.43 -19.65 -12.47
N ARG A 26 3.75 -19.21 -13.68
CA ARG A 26 5.14 -19.22 -14.19
C ARG A 26 6.06 -18.31 -13.36
N CYS A 27 5.61 -17.09 -13.03
CA CYS A 27 6.38 -16.18 -12.16
C CYS A 27 6.59 -16.77 -10.76
N LEU A 28 5.59 -17.42 -10.19
CA LEU A 28 5.70 -18.10 -8.88
C LEU A 28 6.66 -19.29 -8.92
N GLY A 29 6.71 -20.04 -10.03
CA GLY A 29 7.70 -21.11 -10.24
C GLY A 29 9.13 -20.55 -10.23
N SER A 30 9.42 -19.54 -11.06
CA SER A 30 10.73 -18.89 -11.08
C SER A 30 11.10 -18.25 -9.74
N TRP A 31 10.11 -17.68 -9.04
CA TRP A 31 10.30 -17.18 -7.68
C TRP A 31 10.68 -18.29 -6.69
N ALA A 32 10.01 -19.43 -6.74
CA ALA A 32 10.30 -20.56 -5.85
C ALA A 32 11.72 -21.10 -6.07
N GLU A 33 12.18 -21.19 -7.31
CA GLU A 33 13.55 -21.58 -7.66
C GLU A 33 14.57 -20.58 -7.09
N ALA A 34 14.39 -19.28 -7.36
CA ALA A 34 15.26 -18.24 -6.82
C ALA A 34 15.27 -18.23 -5.30
N ARG A 35 14.09 -18.31 -4.67
CA ARG A 35 13.97 -18.35 -3.20
C ARG A 35 14.77 -19.51 -2.60
N ASN A 36 14.69 -20.70 -3.17
CA ASN A 36 15.39 -21.88 -2.64
C ASN A 36 16.92 -21.73 -2.66
N LEU A 37 17.47 -20.89 -3.55
CA LEU A 37 18.90 -20.56 -3.58
C LEU A 37 19.30 -19.62 -2.44
N TYR A 38 18.45 -18.65 -2.11
CA TYR A 38 18.77 -17.57 -1.16
C TYR A 38 18.21 -17.83 0.24
N ILE A 39 17.14 -18.59 0.37
CA ILE A 39 16.48 -18.92 1.63
C ILE A 39 16.36 -20.45 1.70
N PRO A 40 17.44 -21.16 2.06
CA PRO A 40 17.37 -22.61 2.21
C PRO A 40 16.43 -22.95 3.37
N LEU A 41 15.37 -23.69 3.05
CA LEU A 41 14.42 -24.16 4.05
C LEU A 41 15.09 -25.26 4.88
N THR A 42 14.89 -25.21 6.20
CA THR A 42 15.30 -26.33 7.08
C THR A 42 14.44 -27.57 6.79
N SER A 43 14.95 -28.74 7.15
CA SER A 43 14.24 -30.01 6.92
C SER A 43 12.85 -30.03 7.54
N GLU A 44 12.65 -29.40 8.69
CA GLU A 44 11.33 -29.29 9.35
C GLU A 44 10.36 -28.41 8.56
N GLN A 45 10.83 -27.31 8.00
CA GLN A 45 10.04 -26.42 7.17
C GLN A 45 9.73 -27.05 5.80
N ALA A 46 10.60 -27.92 5.30
CA ALA A 46 10.37 -28.70 4.11
C ALA A 46 9.28 -29.78 4.34
N ILE A 47 9.21 -30.34 5.55
CA ILE A 47 8.17 -31.30 5.95
C ILE A 47 6.80 -30.63 6.09
N ASP A 48 6.73 -29.43 6.67
CA ASP A 48 5.50 -28.62 6.70
C ASP A 48 5.01 -28.27 5.29
N LEU A 49 5.93 -28.12 4.36
CA LEU A 49 5.64 -27.92 2.93
C LEU A 49 5.05 -29.15 2.26
N SER A 50 5.52 -30.34 2.62
CA SER A 50 5.02 -31.61 2.07
C SER A 50 3.69 -32.04 2.69
N ASN A 51 3.41 -31.57 3.91
CA ASN A 51 2.14 -31.79 4.62
C ASN A 51 1.04 -30.80 4.21
N GLU A 52 1.34 -29.75 3.44
CA GLU A 52 0.29 -28.94 2.82
C GLU A 52 -0.57 -29.84 1.90
N PRO A 53 -1.91 -29.79 2.04
CA PRO A 53 -2.78 -30.67 1.29
C PRO A 53 -2.48 -30.57 -0.20
N SER A 54 -2.35 -31.72 -0.86
CA SER A 54 -1.92 -31.94 -2.25
C SER A 54 -2.72 -31.18 -3.32
N ASN A 55 -3.69 -30.39 -2.93
CA ASN A 55 -4.51 -29.56 -3.81
C ASN A 55 -3.86 -28.20 -4.18
N ALA A 56 -2.52 -28.15 -4.21
CA ALA A 56 -1.81 -26.93 -4.67
C ALA A 56 -2.19 -26.56 -6.11
N ALA A 57 -2.61 -27.51 -6.93
CA ALA A 57 -3.09 -27.26 -8.29
C ALA A 57 -4.47 -26.57 -8.32
N ASP A 58 -5.30 -26.77 -7.28
CA ASP A 58 -6.64 -26.19 -7.16
C ASP A 58 -6.62 -24.80 -6.48
N ARG A 59 -5.50 -24.41 -5.90
CA ARG A 59 -5.38 -23.07 -5.28
C ARG A 59 -5.21 -22.01 -6.36
N LEU A 60 -5.98 -20.93 -6.20
CA LEU A 60 -5.79 -19.75 -7.02
C LEU A 60 -4.35 -19.22 -6.84
N PRO A 61 -3.62 -18.98 -7.93
CA PRO A 61 -2.22 -18.54 -7.85
C PRO A 61 -2.04 -17.22 -7.09
N GLU A 62 -3.09 -16.41 -7.00
CA GLU A 62 -3.12 -15.18 -6.22
C GLU A 62 -3.05 -15.41 -4.70
N ALA A 63 -3.42 -16.60 -4.24
CA ALA A 63 -3.39 -16.97 -2.82
C ALA A 63 -2.09 -17.70 -2.43
N ALA A 64 -1.16 -17.89 -3.37
CA ALA A 64 0.09 -18.58 -3.11
C ALA A 64 0.99 -17.79 -2.12
N PRO A 65 1.48 -18.42 -1.04
CA PRO A 65 2.36 -17.73 -0.09
C PRO A 65 3.74 -17.53 -0.70
N LEU A 66 4.25 -16.31 -0.66
CA LEU A 66 5.59 -15.97 -1.18
C LEU A 66 6.73 -16.46 -0.27
N ARG A 67 6.44 -16.70 1.01
CA ARG A 67 7.40 -17.19 2.01
C ARG A 67 8.65 -16.33 2.11
N LEU A 68 8.42 -15.05 2.33
CA LEU A 68 9.44 -14.05 2.59
C LEU A 68 9.95 -14.17 4.04
N PRO A 69 11.13 -13.61 4.39
CA PRO A 69 11.64 -13.61 5.76
C PRO A 69 10.61 -13.21 6.81
N SER A 70 9.80 -12.20 6.55
CA SER A 70 8.73 -11.76 7.46
C SER A 70 7.66 -12.82 7.77
N SER A 71 7.46 -13.78 6.89
CA SER A 71 6.53 -14.90 7.10
C SER A 71 7.18 -16.13 7.75
N LEU A 72 8.48 -16.10 7.96
CA LEU A 72 9.29 -17.19 8.52
C LEU A 72 10.17 -16.69 9.68
N PRO A 73 9.59 -16.35 10.85
CA PRO A 73 10.33 -15.73 11.95
C PRO A 73 11.58 -16.50 12.39
N ALA A 74 11.53 -17.83 12.33
CA ALA A 74 12.66 -18.69 12.69
C ALA A 74 13.90 -18.51 11.78
N LEU A 75 13.75 -17.86 10.63
CA LEU A 75 14.84 -17.63 9.68
C LEU A 75 15.48 -16.24 9.78
N HIS A 76 14.99 -15.35 10.65
CA HIS A 76 15.51 -13.97 10.72
C HIS A 76 17.00 -13.96 11.01
N GLU A 77 17.47 -14.80 11.94
CA GLU A 77 18.87 -14.89 12.34
C GLU A 77 19.73 -15.73 11.37
N SER A 78 19.10 -16.60 10.61
CA SER A 78 19.76 -17.56 9.70
C SER A 78 19.71 -17.15 8.23
N CYS A 79 19.01 -16.06 7.90
CA CYS A 79 18.90 -15.60 6.51
C CYS A 79 20.25 -15.05 6.02
N PRO A 80 20.83 -15.66 4.97
CA PRO A 80 22.03 -15.14 4.35
C PRO A 80 21.77 -13.77 3.70
N PHE A 81 22.82 -12.98 3.51
CA PHE A 81 22.78 -11.71 2.75
C PHE A 81 21.90 -10.62 3.33
N ASN A 82 21.64 -10.60 4.63
CA ASN A 82 20.79 -9.58 5.29
C ASN A 82 19.42 -9.40 4.60
N LEU A 83 18.84 -10.48 4.10
CA LEU A 83 17.55 -10.43 3.38
C LEU A 83 16.42 -9.89 4.26
N ALA A 84 16.46 -10.14 5.57
CA ALA A 84 15.51 -9.57 6.51
C ALA A 84 15.59 -8.03 6.54
N ASP A 85 16.79 -7.45 6.54
CA ASP A 85 16.99 -6.00 6.49
C ASP A 85 16.57 -5.40 5.16
N VAL A 86 16.80 -6.12 4.07
CA VAL A 86 16.35 -5.71 2.73
C VAL A 86 14.82 -5.71 2.69
N GLU A 87 14.17 -6.77 3.16
CA GLU A 87 12.72 -6.81 3.24
C GLU A 87 12.18 -5.71 4.16
N LEU A 88 12.81 -5.46 5.33
CA LEU A 88 12.42 -4.40 6.24
C LEU A 88 12.33 -3.05 5.52
N ARG A 89 13.38 -2.68 4.76
CA ARG A 89 13.41 -1.43 3.99
C ARG A 89 12.30 -1.37 2.94
N PHE A 90 12.07 -2.45 2.20
CA PHE A 90 10.99 -2.50 1.22
C PHE A 90 9.62 -2.43 1.87
N ARG A 91 9.41 -3.03 3.04
CA ARG A 91 8.15 -2.95 3.78
C ARG A 91 7.88 -1.57 4.35
N LEU A 92 8.92 -0.87 4.81
CA LEU A 92 8.82 0.54 5.20
C LEU A 92 8.35 1.41 4.03
N ALA A 93 9.06 1.34 2.90
CA ALA A 93 8.67 2.06 1.70
C ALA A 93 7.25 1.70 1.23
N GLN A 94 6.89 0.41 1.24
CA GLN A 94 5.54 -0.05 0.89
C GLN A 94 4.45 0.53 1.79
N ALA A 95 4.71 0.64 3.09
CA ALA A 95 3.77 1.22 4.05
C ALA A 95 3.61 2.73 3.82
N GLU A 96 4.70 3.45 3.60
CA GLU A 96 4.70 4.89 3.30
C GLU A 96 3.98 5.21 1.99
N ASP A 97 4.26 4.47 0.92
CA ASP A 97 3.56 4.60 -0.36
C ASP A 97 2.06 4.32 -0.22
N ALA A 98 1.70 3.27 0.53
CA ALA A 98 0.30 2.94 0.77
C ALA A 98 -0.44 4.05 1.51
N LEU A 99 0.19 4.70 2.51
CA LEU A 99 -0.37 5.85 3.22
C LEU A 99 -0.49 7.08 2.32
N SER A 100 0.52 7.34 1.50
CA SER A 100 0.52 8.45 0.56
C SER A 100 -0.63 8.33 -0.44
N GLU A 101 -0.77 7.16 -1.04
CA GLU A 101 -1.85 6.86 -1.97
C GLU A 101 -3.21 6.89 -1.27
N LEU A 102 -3.32 6.39 -0.04
CA LEU A 102 -4.54 6.45 0.77
C LEU A 102 -4.99 7.89 0.97
N ARG A 103 -4.09 8.79 1.39
CA ARG A 103 -4.39 10.22 1.56
C ARG A 103 -4.89 10.84 0.26
N ARG A 104 -4.23 10.55 -0.85
CA ARG A 104 -4.62 11.04 -2.18
C ARG A 104 -6.04 10.58 -2.55
N LEU A 105 -6.34 9.30 -2.35
CA LEU A 105 -7.64 8.71 -2.66
C LEU A 105 -8.76 9.25 -1.76
N LEU A 106 -8.47 9.45 -0.47
CA LEU A 106 -9.45 10.02 0.47
C LEU A 106 -9.81 11.46 0.09
N ARG A 107 -8.83 12.31 -0.28
CA ARG A 107 -9.08 13.66 -0.78
C ARG A 107 -9.93 13.62 -2.05
N ALA A 108 -9.59 12.77 -3.01
CA ALA A 108 -10.33 12.61 -4.26
C ALA A 108 -11.78 12.15 -4.00
N THR A 109 -11.97 11.20 -3.09
CA THR A 109 -13.31 10.71 -2.73
C THR A 109 -14.16 11.80 -2.08
N MET A 110 -13.55 12.62 -1.23
CA MET A 110 -14.21 13.78 -0.62
C MET A 110 -14.65 14.78 -1.69
N SER A 111 -13.77 15.13 -2.61
CA SER A 111 -14.11 16.05 -3.72
C SER A 111 -15.23 15.51 -4.58
N LEU A 112 -15.26 14.21 -4.87
CA LEU A 112 -16.33 13.57 -5.63
C LEU A 112 -17.68 13.57 -4.89
N ARG A 113 -17.66 13.35 -3.56
CA ARG A 113 -18.87 13.43 -2.73
C ARG A 113 -19.42 14.84 -2.72
N HIS A 114 -18.54 15.83 -2.54
CA HIS A 114 -18.92 17.24 -2.58
C HIS A 114 -19.48 17.66 -3.94
N TYR A 115 -18.85 17.25 -5.04
CA TYR A 115 -19.37 17.48 -6.39
C TYR A 115 -20.76 16.86 -6.58
N LYS A 116 -20.94 15.61 -6.14
CA LYS A 116 -22.23 14.92 -6.20
C LYS A 116 -23.32 15.69 -5.42
N SER A 117 -23.00 16.14 -4.21
CA SER A 117 -23.94 16.86 -3.35
C SER A 117 -24.37 18.20 -3.96
N LYS A 118 -23.44 18.99 -4.51
CA LYS A 118 -23.71 20.35 -5.00
C LYS A 118 -24.16 20.44 -6.45
N GLN A 119 -23.60 19.62 -7.35
CA GLN A 119 -23.79 19.81 -8.79
C GLN A 119 -24.69 18.78 -9.45
N VAL A 120 -24.74 17.55 -8.93
CA VAL A 120 -25.50 16.48 -9.59
C VAL A 120 -26.98 16.54 -9.21
N GLY A 121 -27.34 17.16 -8.09
CA GLY A 121 -28.72 17.38 -7.64
C GLY A 121 -29.60 16.12 -7.70
N ALA A 122 -30.86 16.29 -8.06
CA ALA A 122 -31.85 15.22 -8.15
C ALA A 122 -31.77 14.40 -9.46
N SER A 123 -30.80 14.63 -10.35
CA SER A 123 -30.68 13.89 -11.61
C SER A 123 -30.34 12.42 -11.36
N GLN A 124 -31.28 11.52 -11.73
CA GLN A 124 -31.11 10.08 -11.50
C GLN A 124 -29.91 9.49 -12.25
N ARG A 125 -29.68 9.86 -13.52
CA ARG A 125 -28.54 9.39 -14.32
C ARG A 125 -27.20 9.88 -13.79
N GLY A 126 -27.10 11.17 -13.46
CA GLY A 126 -25.89 11.76 -12.88
C GLY A 126 -25.59 11.16 -11.52
N GLY A 127 -26.59 10.96 -10.68
CA GLY A 127 -26.48 10.33 -9.37
C GLY A 127 -25.96 8.89 -9.43
N THR A 128 -26.38 8.09 -10.40
CA THR A 128 -25.91 6.69 -10.57
C THR A 128 -24.47 6.63 -11.01
N ARG A 129 -24.05 7.46 -11.99
CA ARG A 129 -22.64 7.54 -12.44
C ARG A 129 -21.71 8.00 -11.32
N ALA A 130 -22.11 9.02 -10.56
CA ALA A 130 -21.33 9.51 -9.44
C ALA A 130 -21.19 8.46 -8.33
N ARG A 131 -22.26 7.70 -8.01
CA ARG A 131 -22.18 6.59 -7.04
C ARG A 131 -21.22 5.50 -7.51
N ALA A 132 -21.31 5.07 -8.77
CA ALA A 132 -20.42 4.05 -9.33
C ALA A 132 -18.94 4.50 -9.27
N LEU A 133 -18.67 5.78 -9.54
CA LEU A 133 -17.32 6.33 -9.43
C LEU A 133 -16.83 6.34 -7.99
N ILE A 134 -17.65 6.81 -7.05
CA ILE A 134 -17.32 6.82 -5.60
C ILE A 134 -17.05 5.39 -5.12
N SER A 135 -17.86 4.40 -5.51
CA SER A 135 -17.63 2.99 -5.18
C SER A 135 -16.28 2.50 -5.66
N ARG A 136 -15.90 2.78 -6.92
CA ARG A 136 -14.57 2.41 -7.45
C ARG A 136 -13.41 3.05 -6.67
N PHE A 137 -13.59 4.29 -6.22
CA PHE A 137 -12.59 4.93 -5.35
C PHE A 137 -12.53 4.28 -3.98
N GLN A 138 -13.68 3.90 -3.42
CA GLN A 138 -13.74 3.19 -2.14
C GLN A 138 -13.02 1.83 -2.23
N ASP A 139 -13.18 1.09 -3.33
CA ASP A 139 -12.45 -0.16 -3.56
C ASP A 139 -10.92 0.05 -3.62
N LYS A 140 -10.48 1.18 -4.20
CA LYS A 140 -9.06 1.56 -4.19
C LYS A 140 -8.59 1.90 -2.77
N VAL A 141 -9.37 2.65 -2.00
CA VAL A 141 -9.09 2.97 -0.59
C VAL A 141 -8.92 1.68 0.21
N ASN A 142 -9.85 0.75 0.10
CA ASN A 142 -9.80 -0.54 0.81
C ASN A 142 -8.55 -1.35 0.44
N ARG A 143 -8.14 -1.34 -0.83
CA ARG A 143 -6.89 -1.98 -1.26
C ARG A 143 -5.64 -1.32 -0.66
N CYS A 144 -5.61 -0.01 -0.57
CA CYS A 144 -4.50 0.71 0.07
C CYS A 144 -4.42 0.40 1.57
N ILE A 145 -5.56 0.35 2.27
CA ILE A 145 -5.64 -0.05 3.67
C ILE A 145 -5.10 -1.47 3.85
N GLY A 146 -5.51 -2.41 2.99
CA GLY A 146 -5.01 -3.79 3.01
C GLY A 146 -3.50 -3.87 2.80
N ARG A 147 -2.96 -3.12 1.82
CA ARG A 147 -1.51 -3.05 1.56
C ARG A 147 -0.75 -2.51 2.77
N TYR A 148 -1.23 -1.44 3.37
CA TYR A 148 -0.62 -0.86 4.57
C TYR A 148 -0.60 -1.85 5.74
N ARG A 149 -1.76 -2.46 6.05
CA ARG A 149 -1.88 -3.43 7.15
C ARG A 149 -0.97 -4.65 6.94
N SER A 150 -0.92 -5.16 5.71
CA SER A 150 -0.02 -6.28 5.36
C SER A 150 1.46 -5.90 5.52
N ALA A 151 1.87 -4.71 5.06
CA ALA A 151 3.23 -4.23 5.24
C ALA A 151 3.57 -4.06 6.74
N ARG A 152 2.64 -3.50 7.53
CA ARG A 152 2.84 -3.31 8.98
C ARG A 152 2.96 -4.63 9.74
N ILE A 153 2.18 -5.64 9.39
CA ILE A 153 2.30 -6.99 10.00
C ILE A 153 3.69 -7.57 9.71
N ALA A 154 4.17 -7.45 8.47
CA ALA A 154 5.51 -7.89 8.11
C ALA A 154 6.61 -7.13 8.86
N LEU A 155 6.47 -5.80 9.04
CA LEU A 155 7.37 -4.99 9.82
C LEU A 155 7.43 -5.40 11.30
N LEU A 156 6.28 -5.72 11.90
CA LEU A 156 6.22 -6.22 13.27
C LEU A 156 6.91 -7.58 13.44
N SER A 157 6.86 -8.42 12.42
CA SER A 157 7.57 -9.70 12.41
C SER A 157 9.09 -9.50 12.29
N LEU A 158 9.55 -8.56 11.43
CA LEU A 158 10.96 -8.32 11.17
C LEU A 158 11.65 -7.50 12.27
N ASP A 159 10.97 -6.48 12.79
CA ASP A 159 11.49 -5.58 13.82
C ASP A 159 10.36 -5.10 14.75
N ALA A 160 10.05 -5.92 15.75
CA ALA A 160 8.98 -5.66 16.71
C ALA A 160 9.24 -4.46 17.64
N LYS A 161 10.47 -3.95 17.72
CA LYS A 161 10.86 -2.83 18.61
C LYS A 161 11.34 -1.60 17.85
N GLY A 162 11.18 -1.57 16.53
CA GLY A 162 11.66 -0.52 15.66
C GLY A 162 11.01 0.84 15.93
N LYS A 163 11.78 1.90 15.74
CA LYS A 163 11.31 3.30 15.88
C LYS A 163 10.25 3.66 14.83
N TRP A 164 10.13 2.88 13.77
CA TRP A 164 9.14 3.07 12.71
C TRP A 164 7.69 3.06 13.23
N GLN A 165 7.42 2.39 14.36
CA GLN A 165 6.08 2.33 14.97
C GLN A 165 5.55 3.70 15.41
N LEU A 166 6.44 4.65 15.70
CA LEU A 166 6.04 6.02 16.04
C LEU A 166 5.39 6.75 14.85
N GLN A 167 5.82 6.42 13.65
CA GLN A 167 5.33 7.02 12.41
C GLN A 167 4.24 6.18 11.75
N LEU A 168 4.41 4.86 11.73
CA LEU A 168 3.50 3.90 11.10
C LEU A 168 2.65 3.21 12.16
N GLN A 169 1.64 3.94 12.65
CA GLN A 169 0.72 3.44 13.69
C GLN A 169 -0.27 2.42 13.12
N GLU A 170 -1.02 1.77 14.00
CA GLU A 170 -2.09 0.88 13.57
C GLU A 170 -3.20 1.69 12.87
N LEU A 171 -3.60 1.21 11.70
CA LEU A 171 -4.62 1.88 10.90
C LEU A 171 -6.00 1.29 11.20
N SER A 172 -6.79 2.01 11.99
CA SER A 172 -8.19 1.69 12.25
C SER A 172 -9.11 2.23 11.12
N GLU A 173 -10.35 1.79 11.09
CA GLU A 173 -11.33 2.31 10.12
C GLU A 173 -11.64 3.79 10.36
N LYS A 174 -11.57 4.24 11.61
CA LYS A 174 -11.78 5.64 12.00
C LYS A 174 -10.67 6.55 11.46
N ASP A 175 -9.46 6.03 11.29
CA ASP A 175 -8.33 6.77 10.78
C ASP A 175 -8.41 7.00 9.26
N ALA A 176 -9.04 6.09 8.53
CA ALA A 176 -9.18 6.14 7.08
C ALA A 176 -10.28 7.11 6.63
N GLN A 177 -10.28 8.33 7.16
CA GLN A 177 -11.23 9.38 6.83
C GLN A 177 -10.54 10.58 6.17
N ALA A 178 -11.26 11.24 5.27
CA ALA A 178 -10.77 12.47 4.64
C ALA A 178 -10.71 13.62 5.67
N PRO A 179 -9.77 14.57 5.54
CA PRO A 179 -9.64 15.69 6.46
C PRO A 179 -10.75 16.75 6.31
N GLY A 180 -11.78 16.42 5.54
CA GLY A 180 -12.89 17.30 5.20
C GLY A 180 -14.00 17.35 6.26
N ARG A 181 -14.84 18.35 6.15
CA ARG A 181 -16.00 18.57 7.00
C ARG A 181 -17.07 17.51 6.72
N HIS A 182 -17.45 16.73 7.72
CA HIS A 182 -18.78 16.10 7.71
C HIS A 182 -19.76 17.19 8.09
N ASP A 183 -20.84 17.38 7.31
CA ASP A 183 -21.80 18.48 7.50
C ASP A 183 -22.48 18.46 8.88
N ASP A 184 -22.34 17.37 9.65
CA ASP A 184 -22.96 17.15 10.95
C ASP A 184 -22.02 17.31 12.16
N GLU A 185 -20.70 17.57 11.95
CA GLU A 185 -19.76 17.72 13.06
C GLU A 185 -19.50 19.19 13.42
N SER A 186 -19.71 19.53 14.70
CA SER A 186 -19.37 20.82 15.28
C SER A 186 -17.87 21.11 15.16
N GLU A 187 -17.52 22.33 14.77
CA GLU A 187 -16.14 22.78 14.48
C GLU A 187 -15.15 22.59 15.66
N GLY A 188 -15.64 22.47 16.90
CA GLY A 188 -14.81 22.38 18.11
C GLY A 188 -14.30 20.99 18.48
N ASN A 189 -14.77 19.91 17.86
CA ASN A 189 -14.49 18.53 18.32
C ASN A 189 -13.69 17.70 17.29
N ARG A 190 -12.86 18.34 16.47
CA ARG A 190 -12.24 17.73 15.30
C ARG A 190 -10.82 17.28 15.58
N GLU A 191 -10.66 16.01 15.94
CA GLU A 191 -9.35 15.38 15.96
C GLU A 191 -8.93 14.91 14.56
N LEU A 192 -7.87 15.52 14.02
CA LEU A 192 -7.25 15.02 12.80
C LEU A 192 -6.63 13.64 13.07
N SER A 193 -7.04 12.64 12.29
CA SER A 193 -6.42 11.31 12.36
C SER A 193 -4.90 11.41 12.14
N TRP A 194 -4.16 10.51 12.79
CA TRP A 194 -2.70 10.44 12.73
C TRP A 194 -2.16 10.36 11.30
N ILE A 195 -2.89 9.74 10.38
CA ILE A 195 -2.47 9.63 8.97
C ILE A 195 -2.23 11.00 8.32
N TRP A 196 -2.83 12.08 8.82
CA TRP A 196 -2.68 13.44 8.32
C TRP A 196 -1.62 14.25 9.08
N ARG A 197 -1.16 13.75 10.23
CA ARG A 197 -0.16 14.41 11.09
C ARG A 197 1.27 13.99 10.74
N VAL A 198 1.44 12.79 10.16
CA VAL A 198 2.76 12.27 9.80
C VAL A 198 3.28 13.01 8.57
N ILE A 199 4.34 13.80 8.77
CA ILE A 199 5.06 14.48 7.69
C ILE A 199 5.89 13.42 6.95
N GLN A 200 5.71 13.30 5.64
CA GLN A 200 6.53 12.40 4.83
C GLN A 200 7.95 12.96 4.66
N PRO A 201 8.99 12.12 4.73
CA PRO A 201 10.37 12.56 4.51
C PRO A 201 10.58 13.24 3.14
N THR A 202 9.85 12.84 2.13
CA THR A 202 9.89 13.45 0.78
C THR A 202 9.49 14.94 0.77
N GLN A 203 8.72 15.41 1.77
CA GLN A 203 8.36 16.83 1.88
C GLN A 203 9.41 17.63 2.67
N MET A 204 10.26 16.97 3.43
CA MET A 204 11.38 17.64 4.09
C MET A 204 12.49 18.02 3.09
N GLU A 205 12.78 17.17 2.12
CA GLU A 205 13.79 17.48 1.09
C GLU A 205 13.35 18.63 0.18
N SER A 206 12.06 18.70 -0.21
CA SER A 206 11.55 19.80 -1.01
C SER A 206 11.45 21.14 -0.29
N ASN A 207 11.40 21.14 1.05
CA ASN A 207 11.42 22.39 1.84
C ASN A 207 12.83 22.84 2.20
N LEU A 208 13.84 21.98 2.11
CA LEU A 208 15.25 22.35 2.30
C LEU A 208 15.85 22.99 1.04
N GLU A 209 15.31 22.74 -0.15
CA GLU A 209 15.77 23.36 -1.41
C GLU A 209 15.19 24.78 -1.65
N LEU A 210 14.34 25.29 -0.78
CA LEU A 210 13.74 26.65 -0.85
C LEU A 210 14.32 27.64 0.17
N GLU A 211 15.58 27.45 0.58
CA GLU A 211 16.32 28.56 1.13
C GLU A 211 16.64 29.53 -0.03
N PRO A 212 16.19 30.79 0.03
CA PRO A 212 16.55 31.76 -0.99
C PRO A 212 18.05 31.96 -0.91
N SER A 213 18.76 31.58 -1.97
CA SER A 213 20.15 31.98 -2.18
C SER A 213 20.26 33.47 -1.93
N ASP A 214 21.12 33.86 -0.99
CA ASP A 214 21.43 35.24 -0.64
C ASP A 214 21.56 36.11 -1.88
N PRO A 215 20.93 37.29 -1.92
CA PRO A 215 21.15 38.23 -3.00
C PRO A 215 22.61 38.62 -2.98
N LEU A 216 23.31 38.34 -4.08
CA LEU A 216 24.68 38.79 -4.37
C LEU A 216 24.94 40.15 -3.76
N SER A 217 25.96 40.22 -2.91
CA SER A 217 26.33 41.45 -2.21
C SER A 217 26.63 42.53 -3.26
N LYS A 218 26.17 43.76 -2.98
CA LYS A 218 26.29 44.94 -3.84
C LYS A 218 27.76 45.33 -4.17
N GLU A 219 28.73 44.62 -3.67
CA GLU A 219 30.17 44.89 -3.89
C GLU A 219 30.73 44.27 -5.17
N GLU A 220 30.10 43.24 -5.75
CA GLU A 220 30.59 42.64 -6.99
C GLU A 220 30.14 43.33 -8.29
N LEU A 221 29.21 44.28 -8.18
CA LEU A 221 28.72 45.06 -9.35
C LEU A 221 29.57 46.29 -9.69
N ASN A 222 30.56 46.63 -8.89
CA ASN A 222 31.38 47.82 -9.10
C ASN A 222 32.75 47.57 -9.77
N ASN A 223 33.10 46.34 -10.10
CA ASN A 223 34.41 46.00 -10.68
C ASN A 223 34.39 45.72 -12.18
N CYS A 224 33.35 46.07 -12.90
CA CYS A 224 33.34 46.08 -14.38
C CYS A 224 33.11 47.51 -14.88
N LYS A 225 34.15 48.33 -14.81
CA LYS A 225 34.35 49.49 -15.68
C LYS A 225 35.75 49.49 -16.20
#